data_6bbcee0b22fdebc14d749f30a960aa75
#
_entry.id   6bbcee0b22fdebc14d749f30a960aa75
#
_cell.length_a   1.000
_cell.length_b   1.000
_cell.length_c   1.000
_cell.angle_alpha   90.00
_cell.angle_beta   90.00
_cell.angle_gamma   90.00
#
_symmetry.space_group_name_H-M   'P 1'
#
loop_
_entity.id
_entity.type
_entity.pdbx_description
1 polymer ?
#
loop_
_entity_poly.entity_id
_entity_poly.type
_entity_poly.pdbx_seq_one_letter_code
_entity_poly.pdbx_strand_id
1 'polypeptide(L)'
;CGQPFASKGLPEQADAKQREVEQALLKASRNGADPIVIDTSPCSLRLKRNQQALGLKVYDITEFLHDAVLPRLTLRKLPETIALHPTCSTTNMGLQTKLKAIAEACAERVIIPDRVSCCGWAGDKGFTLPELNASALRDLKAALPEACQSGYSTSRTCEIGLSLHSGRYYRSIVYLVDRCSQPNTS
;
A
#
# COMPACT_ATOMS: atom_id res chain seq x y z
N CYS A 1 -13.62 -5.87 3.27
CA CYS A 1 -14.01 -4.47 2.97
C CYS A 1 -14.97 -4.33 1.76
N GLY A 2 -15.22 -5.41 1.03
CA GLY A 2 -16.09 -5.39 -0.16
C GLY A 2 -15.45 -4.87 -1.45
N GLN A 3 -14.20 -4.42 -1.42
CA GLN A 3 -13.53 -3.87 -2.61
C GLN A 3 -13.47 -4.85 -3.80
N PRO A 4 -13.25 -6.17 -3.64
CA PRO A 4 -13.30 -7.11 -4.77
C PRO A 4 -14.66 -7.17 -5.48
N PHE A 5 -15.75 -7.03 -4.74
CA PHE A 5 -17.09 -6.95 -5.33
C PHE A 5 -17.30 -5.64 -6.09
N ALA A 6 -16.89 -4.52 -5.48
CA ALA A 6 -16.97 -3.21 -6.13
C ALA A 6 -16.19 -3.17 -7.45
N SER A 7 -15.00 -3.77 -7.51
CA SER A 7 -14.17 -3.83 -8.72
C SER A 7 -14.80 -4.68 -9.84
N LYS A 8 -15.76 -5.54 -9.51
CA LYS A 8 -16.52 -6.38 -10.46
C LYS A 8 -17.87 -5.77 -10.86
N GLY A 9 -18.19 -4.55 -10.39
CA GLY A 9 -19.47 -3.92 -10.68
C GLY A 9 -20.64 -4.49 -9.88
N LEU A 10 -20.37 -5.04 -8.69
CA LEU A 10 -21.36 -5.61 -7.78
C LEU A 10 -21.51 -4.73 -6.51
N PRO A 11 -22.13 -3.53 -6.64
CA PRO A 11 -22.14 -2.54 -5.56
C PRO A 11 -22.92 -3.03 -4.31
N GLU A 12 -24.04 -3.69 -4.49
CA GLU A 12 -24.86 -4.16 -3.37
C GLU A 12 -24.11 -5.18 -2.50
N GLN A 13 -23.44 -6.16 -3.13
CA GLN A 13 -22.61 -7.14 -2.43
C GLN A 13 -21.39 -6.48 -1.77
N ALA A 14 -20.83 -5.49 -2.45
CA ALA A 14 -19.71 -4.71 -1.92
C ALA A 14 -20.11 -3.95 -0.64
N ASP A 15 -21.28 -3.31 -0.65
CA ASP A 15 -21.79 -2.53 0.49
C ASP A 15 -22.24 -3.45 1.63
N ALA A 16 -22.87 -4.59 1.32
CA ALA A 16 -23.19 -5.59 2.33
C ALA A 16 -21.95 -6.10 3.05
N LYS A 17 -20.89 -6.44 2.29
CA LYS A 17 -19.63 -6.91 2.87
C LYS A 17 -18.89 -5.78 3.62
N GLN A 18 -19.00 -4.54 3.18
CA GLN A 18 -18.46 -3.40 3.89
C GLN A 18 -19.12 -3.24 5.27
N ARG A 19 -20.46 -3.23 5.34
CA ARG A 19 -21.21 -3.14 6.60
C ARG A 19 -20.85 -4.26 7.59
N GLU A 20 -20.71 -5.50 7.10
CA GLU A 20 -20.26 -6.63 7.93
C GLU A 20 -18.90 -6.38 8.58
N VAL A 21 -17.94 -5.90 7.77
CA VAL A 21 -16.59 -5.60 8.27
C VAL A 21 -16.61 -4.40 9.22
N GLU A 22 -17.36 -3.36 8.92
CA GLU A 22 -17.49 -2.17 9.77
C GLU A 22 -18.04 -2.53 11.16
N GLN A 23 -19.05 -3.40 11.23
CA GLN A 23 -19.58 -3.91 12.50
C GLN A 23 -18.53 -4.72 13.29
N ALA A 24 -17.78 -5.58 12.60
CA ALA A 24 -16.71 -6.34 13.23
C ALA A 24 -15.59 -5.43 13.77
N LEU A 25 -15.22 -4.41 12.99
CA LEU A 25 -14.20 -3.43 13.38
C LEU A 25 -14.69 -2.56 14.55
N LEU A 26 -15.95 -2.15 14.56
CA LEU A 26 -16.54 -1.39 15.67
C LEU A 26 -16.43 -2.18 16.99
N LYS A 27 -16.78 -3.46 16.95
CA LYS A 27 -16.64 -4.35 18.10
C LYS A 27 -15.18 -4.53 18.53
N ALA A 28 -14.28 -4.80 17.56
CA ALA A 28 -12.86 -5.05 17.83
C ALA A 28 -12.12 -3.81 18.34
N SER A 29 -12.51 -2.61 17.91
CA SER A 29 -11.92 -1.34 18.32
C SER A 29 -12.53 -0.76 19.59
N ARG A 30 -13.27 -1.53 20.36
CA ARG A 30 -13.98 -1.05 21.57
C ARG A 30 -14.84 0.18 21.27
N ASN A 31 -15.72 0.06 20.28
CA ASN A 31 -16.57 1.15 19.77
C ASN A 31 -15.77 2.38 19.30
N GLY A 32 -14.67 2.16 18.58
CA GLY A 32 -13.86 3.23 18.00
C GLY A 32 -12.85 3.86 18.98
N ALA A 33 -12.73 3.34 20.21
CA ALA A 33 -11.72 3.81 21.16
C ALA A 33 -10.30 3.56 20.63
N ASP A 34 -10.06 2.37 20.09
CA ASP A 34 -8.76 1.99 19.53
C ASP A 34 -8.66 2.34 18.04
N PRO A 35 -7.46 2.74 17.59
CA PRO A 35 -7.21 2.95 16.16
C PRO A 35 -7.20 1.64 15.39
N ILE A 36 -7.67 1.68 14.15
CA ILE A 36 -7.66 0.57 13.19
C ILE A 36 -6.62 0.89 12.13
N VAL A 37 -5.59 0.07 12.00
CA VAL A 37 -4.55 0.22 10.98
C VAL A 37 -4.75 -0.83 9.90
N ILE A 38 -4.76 -0.40 8.63
CA ILE A 38 -5.01 -1.27 7.48
C ILE A 38 -3.80 -1.26 6.56
N ASP A 39 -3.15 -2.42 6.40
CA ASP A 39 -2.00 -2.62 5.51
C ASP A 39 -2.44 -3.04 4.09
N THR A 40 -3.44 -2.36 3.56
CA THR A 40 -3.88 -2.55 2.16
C THR A 40 -4.67 -1.34 1.72
N SER A 41 -4.02 -0.39 1.04
CA SER A 41 -4.60 0.92 0.71
C SER A 41 -5.95 0.88 -0.02
N PRO A 42 -6.28 -0.08 -0.92
CA PRO A 42 -7.63 -0.18 -1.47
C PRO A 42 -8.73 -0.44 -0.42
N CYS A 43 -8.42 -1.23 0.62
CA CYS A 43 -9.34 -1.45 1.74
C CYS A 43 -9.45 -0.22 2.63
N SER A 44 -8.32 0.44 2.90
CA SER A 44 -8.29 1.70 3.66
C SER A 44 -9.17 2.75 3.01
N LEU A 45 -8.98 3.00 1.71
CA LEU A 45 -9.75 3.97 0.94
C LEU A 45 -11.25 3.71 1.03
N ARG A 46 -11.67 2.44 0.93
CA ARG A 46 -13.08 2.08 1.00
C ARG A 46 -13.66 2.28 2.40
N LEU A 47 -12.99 1.80 3.44
CA LEU A 47 -13.47 1.89 4.82
C LEU A 47 -13.46 3.32 5.37
N LYS A 48 -12.54 4.17 4.90
CA LYS A 48 -12.50 5.59 5.28
C LYS A 48 -13.74 6.38 4.84
N ARG A 49 -14.49 5.93 3.85
CA ARG A 49 -15.69 6.62 3.37
C ARG A 49 -16.76 6.78 4.45
N ASN A 50 -16.92 5.78 5.33
CA ASN A 50 -17.94 5.75 6.36
C ASN A 50 -17.40 5.90 7.79
N GLN A 51 -16.08 6.06 7.96
CA GLN A 51 -15.44 6.04 9.28
C GLN A 51 -15.99 7.07 10.26
N GLN A 52 -16.33 8.28 9.78
CA GLN A 52 -16.86 9.35 10.63
C GLN A 52 -18.26 9.02 11.14
N ALA A 53 -19.13 8.51 10.28
CA ALA A 53 -20.49 8.15 10.64
C ALA A 53 -20.55 7.03 11.69
N LEU A 54 -19.52 6.17 11.72
CA LEU A 54 -19.41 5.04 12.64
C LEU A 54 -18.53 5.34 13.86
N GLY A 55 -17.91 6.52 13.93
CA GLY A 55 -16.97 6.86 15.00
C GLY A 55 -15.68 6.03 14.98
N LEU A 56 -15.33 5.43 13.84
CA LEU A 56 -14.12 4.63 13.67
C LEU A 56 -12.91 5.51 13.36
N LYS A 57 -11.75 5.15 13.90
CA LYS A 57 -10.45 5.78 13.63
C LYS A 57 -9.65 4.88 12.69
N VAL A 58 -9.92 4.97 11.38
CA VAL A 58 -9.28 4.14 10.35
C VAL A 58 -8.07 4.87 9.78
N TYR A 59 -6.91 4.24 9.86
CA TYR A 59 -5.65 4.70 9.29
C TYR A 59 -5.19 3.76 8.19
N ASP A 60 -4.77 4.32 7.06
CA ASP A 60 -3.94 3.59 6.12
C ASP A 60 -2.55 3.36 6.73
N ILE A 61 -1.91 2.26 6.39
CA ILE A 61 -0.57 1.94 6.89
C ILE A 61 0.44 3.06 6.62
N THR A 62 0.35 3.72 5.46
CA THR A 62 1.20 4.85 5.09
C THR A 62 1.04 6.01 6.08
N GLU A 63 -0.20 6.38 6.37
CA GLU A 63 -0.54 7.46 7.27
C GLU A 63 -0.07 7.14 8.70
N PHE A 64 -0.36 5.93 9.16
CA PHE A 64 0.03 5.49 10.50
C PHE A 64 1.54 5.42 10.67
N LEU A 65 2.26 4.84 9.72
CA LEU A 65 3.72 4.80 9.75
C LEU A 65 4.33 6.20 9.78
N HIS A 66 3.88 7.09 8.88
CA HIS A 66 4.44 8.44 8.79
C HIS A 66 4.17 9.27 10.04
N ASP A 67 2.91 9.32 10.49
CA ASP A 67 2.47 10.29 11.50
C ASP A 67 2.68 9.77 12.94
N ALA A 68 2.60 8.46 13.16
CA ALA A 68 2.62 7.89 14.50
C ALA A 68 3.86 7.05 14.80
N VAL A 69 4.42 6.37 13.82
CA VAL A 69 5.50 5.40 14.05
C VAL A 69 6.87 6.02 13.83
N LEU A 70 7.12 6.61 12.65
CA LEU A 70 8.43 7.18 12.32
C LEU A 70 8.97 8.18 13.36
N PRO A 71 8.16 9.09 13.94
CA PRO A 71 8.65 10.01 14.95
C PRO A 71 9.18 9.35 16.24
N ARG A 72 8.86 8.06 16.44
CA ARG A 72 9.24 7.27 17.62
C ARG A 72 10.33 6.25 17.36
N LEU A 73 10.78 6.14 16.11
CA LEU A 73 11.82 5.17 15.73
C LEU A 73 13.17 5.87 15.52
N THR A 74 14.23 5.19 15.92
CA THR A 74 15.57 5.49 15.44
C THR A 74 15.82 4.65 14.20
N LEU A 75 15.95 5.29 13.04
CA LEU A 75 16.15 4.61 11.78
C LEU A 75 17.62 4.61 11.36
N ARG A 76 18.08 3.47 10.89
CA ARG A 76 19.35 3.35 10.17
C ARG A 76 19.06 3.25 8.67
N LYS A 77 19.38 4.31 7.94
CA LYS A 77 19.17 4.37 6.50
C LYS A 77 19.96 3.29 5.78
N LEU A 78 19.29 2.51 4.93
CA LEU A 78 19.90 1.44 4.15
C LEU A 78 20.64 2.04 2.95
N PRO A 79 21.91 1.62 2.64
CA PRO A 79 22.67 2.08 1.49
C PRO A 79 22.17 1.41 0.20
N GLU A 80 20.88 1.50 -0.08
CA GLU A 80 20.20 0.81 -1.17
C GLU A 80 19.45 1.78 -2.06
N THR A 81 19.39 1.44 -3.36
CA THR A 81 18.44 2.02 -4.31
C THR A 81 17.21 1.13 -4.35
N ILE A 82 16.06 1.68 -4.06
CA ILE A 82 14.78 0.97 -4.04
C ILE A 82 13.79 1.57 -5.04
N ALA A 83 12.85 0.75 -5.51
CA ALA A 83 11.68 1.22 -6.25
C ALA A 83 10.50 1.43 -5.30
N LEU A 84 9.75 2.49 -5.52
CA LEU A 84 8.52 2.78 -4.79
C LEU A 84 7.36 2.91 -5.77
N HIS A 85 6.25 2.22 -5.49
CA HIS A 85 5.03 2.35 -6.27
C HIS A 85 3.87 2.80 -5.39
N PRO A 86 3.51 4.10 -5.40
CA PRO A 86 2.26 4.56 -4.81
C PRO A 86 1.07 3.95 -5.56
N THR A 87 0.22 3.21 -4.84
CA THR A 87 -0.98 2.65 -5.47
C THR A 87 -1.98 3.74 -5.84
N CYS A 88 -2.89 3.47 -6.78
CA CYS A 88 -3.97 4.40 -7.10
C CYS A 88 -4.80 4.78 -5.86
N SER A 89 -5.00 3.85 -4.92
CA SER A 89 -5.70 4.14 -3.67
C SER A 89 -4.91 5.06 -2.74
N THR A 90 -3.59 4.89 -2.65
CA THR A 90 -2.69 5.78 -1.91
C THR A 90 -2.76 7.21 -2.48
N THR A 91 -2.76 7.33 -3.82
CA THR A 91 -2.88 8.60 -4.52
C THR A 91 -4.24 9.24 -4.28
N ASN A 92 -5.33 8.47 -4.37
CA ASN A 92 -6.69 8.97 -4.12
C ASN A 92 -6.93 9.42 -2.67
N MET A 93 -6.14 8.92 -1.72
CA MET A 93 -6.13 9.39 -0.33
C MET A 93 -5.17 10.58 -0.09
N GLY A 94 -4.42 11.03 -1.08
CA GLY A 94 -3.43 12.10 -0.94
C GLY A 94 -2.18 11.71 -0.13
N LEU A 95 -1.88 10.40 -0.04
CA LEU A 95 -0.83 9.86 0.83
C LEU A 95 0.52 9.60 0.13
N GLN A 96 0.65 9.91 -1.16
CA GLN A 96 1.87 9.62 -1.91
C GLN A 96 3.10 10.36 -1.38
N THR A 97 2.94 11.59 -0.91
CA THR A 97 4.04 12.35 -0.31
C THR A 97 4.51 11.72 1.00
N LYS A 98 3.58 11.26 1.85
CA LYS A 98 3.91 10.54 3.08
C LYS A 98 4.60 9.21 2.78
N LEU A 99 4.11 8.46 1.80
CA LEU A 99 4.72 7.20 1.38
C LEU A 99 6.16 7.41 0.88
N LYS A 100 6.37 8.45 0.09
CA LYS A 100 7.71 8.84 -0.37
C LYS A 100 8.62 9.22 0.80
N ALA A 101 8.15 10.04 1.73
CA ALA A 101 8.91 10.44 2.91
C ALA A 101 9.34 9.23 3.77
N ILE A 102 8.45 8.23 3.97
CA ILE A 102 8.79 6.99 4.65
C ILE A 102 9.94 6.27 3.92
N ALA A 103 9.84 6.12 2.60
CA ALA A 103 10.85 5.43 1.81
C ALA A 103 12.20 6.17 1.85
N GLU A 104 12.20 7.49 1.73
CA GLU A 104 13.40 8.34 1.79
C GLU A 104 14.06 8.38 3.19
N ALA A 105 13.29 8.17 4.25
CA ALA A 105 13.85 7.99 5.59
C ALA A 105 14.58 6.65 5.74
N CYS A 106 14.20 5.63 4.96
CA CYS A 106 14.70 4.27 5.09
C CYS A 106 15.76 3.87 4.06
N ALA A 107 15.78 4.47 2.87
CA ALA A 107 16.70 4.09 1.80
C ALA A 107 17.44 5.30 1.24
N GLU A 108 18.68 5.08 0.79
CA GLU A 108 19.53 6.15 0.29
C GLU A 108 19.00 6.76 -1.00
N ARG A 109 18.44 5.92 -1.88
CA ARG A 109 17.85 6.35 -3.15
C ARG A 109 16.52 5.69 -3.41
N VAL A 110 15.49 6.51 -3.69
CA VAL A 110 14.13 6.07 -3.99
C VAL A 110 13.79 6.41 -5.44
N ILE A 111 13.41 5.41 -6.22
CA ILE A 111 12.97 5.56 -7.62
C ILE A 111 11.46 5.36 -7.68
N ILE A 112 10.75 6.36 -8.18
CA ILE A 112 9.32 6.27 -8.52
C ILE A 112 9.25 6.40 -10.05
N PRO A 113 8.93 5.32 -10.78
CA PRO A 113 8.87 5.37 -12.24
C PRO A 113 7.73 6.27 -12.74
N ASP A 114 8.05 7.35 -13.45
CA ASP A 114 7.08 8.37 -13.89
C ASP A 114 5.99 7.84 -14.81
N ARG A 115 6.27 6.78 -15.59
CA ARG A 115 5.34 6.19 -16.57
C ARG A 115 4.49 5.06 -16.02
N VAL A 116 4.59 4.76 -14.73
CA VAL A 116 3.89 3.64 -14.08
C VAL A 116 2.94 4.18 -13.01
N SER A 117 1.78 4.67 -13.44
CA SER A 117 0.77 5.24 -12.55
C SER A 117 -0.16 4.20 -11.91
N CYS A 118 -0.35 3.05 -12.56
CA CYS A 118 -1.22 1.97 -12.10
C CYS A 118 -0.57 0.61 -12.36
N CYS A 119 -0.73 -0.33 -11.44
CA CYS A 119 -0.25 -1.70 -11.63
C CYS A 119 -1.13 -2.54 -12.59
N GLY A 120 -2.28 -2.03 -13.02
CA GLY A 120 -3.20 -2.74 -13.92
C GLY A 120 -3.91 -3.96 -13.30
N TRP A 121 -3.72 -4.21 -12.01
CA TRP A 121 -4.32 -5.39 -11.36
C TRP A 121 -5.83 -5.25 -11.12
N ALA A 122 -6.34 -4.03 -10.95
CA ALA A 122 -7.76 -3.71 -10.80
C ALA A 122 -8.50 -4.64 -9.80
N GLY A 123 -8.00 -4.72 -8.59
CA GLY A 123 -8.51 -5.64 -7.55
C GLY A 123 -7.92 -7.05 -7.72
N ASP A 124 -8.71 -7.99 -8.18
CA ASP A 124 -8.31 -9.38 -8.45
C ASP A 124 -8.32 -9.75 -9.96
N LYS A 125 -8.63 -8.78 -10.83
CA LYS A 125 -8.72 -9.01 -12.28
C LYS A 125 -7.39 -9.46 -12.90
N GLY A 126 -6.26 -9.08 -12.33
CA GLY A 126 -4.95 -9.53 -12.80
C GLY A 126 -4.76 -11.04 -12.76
N PHE A 127 -5.54 -11.79 -11.98
CA PHE A 127 -5.52 -13.26 -12.01
C PHE A 127 -6.26 -13.87 -13.20
N THR A 128 -7.22 -13.15 -13.77
CA THR A 128 -8.06 -13.62 -14.88
C THR A 128 -7.79 -12.93 -16.21
N LEU A 129 -7.24 -11.71 -16.15
CA LEU A 129 -6.92 -10.85 -17.29
C LEU A 129 -5.49 -10.32 -17.15
N PRO A 130 -4.46 -11.18 -17.24
CA PRO A 130 -3.06 -10.81 -17.01
C PRO A 130 -2.53 -9.76 -18.01
N GLU A 131 -3.14 -9.64 -19.18
CA GLU A 131 -2.81 -8.65 -20.19
C GLU A 131 -3.03 -7.20 -19.72
N LEU A 132 -3.95 -6.95 -18.80
CA LEU A 132 -4.15 -5.62 -18.20
C LEU A 132 -2.93 -5.20 -17.39
N ASN A 133 -2.41 -6.13 -16.60
CA ASN A 133 -1.22 -5.92 -15.79
C ASN A 133 0.03 -5.79 -16.67
N ALA A 134 0.19 -6.67 -17.67
CA ALA A 134 1.30 -6.61 -18.62
C ALA A 134 1.33 -5.27 -19.38
N SER A 135 0.16 -4.81 -19.87
CA SER A 135 0.04 -3.51 -20.56
C SER A 135 0.39 -2.34 -19.66
N ALA A 136 -0.12 -2.31 -18.41
CA ALA A 136 0.13 -1.22 -17.49
C ALA A 136 1.59 -1.12 -17.04
N LEU A 137 2.30 -2.25 -16.98
CA LEU A 137 3.65 -2.35 -16.44
C LEU A 137 4.73 -2.61 -17.52
N ARG A 138 4.38 -2.49 -18.80
CA ARG A 138 5.31 -2.78 -19.92
C ARG A 138 6.62 -2.00 -19.85
N ASP A 139 6.60 -0.77 -19.35
CA ASP A 139 7.76 0.11 -19.25
C ASP A 139 8.49 0.02 -17.90
N LEU A 140 7.94 -0.71 -16.91
CA LEU A 140 8.45 -0.74 -15.55
C LEU A 140 9.89 -1.22 -15.48
N LYS A 141 10.20 -2.35 -16.13
CA LYS A 141 11.55 -2.95 -16.07
C LYS A 141 12.62 -2.00 -16.62
N ALA A 142 12.32 -1.31 -17.73
CA ALA A 142 13.23 -0.37 -18.36
C ALA A 142 13.40 0.93 -17.55
N ALA A 143 12.40 1.31 -16.75
CA ALA A 143 12.44 2.50 -15.90
C ALA A 143 13.23 2.31 -14.60
N LEU A 144 13.62 1.08 -14.26
CA LEU A 144 14.37 0.77 -13.05
C LEU A 144 15.87 0.61 -13.35
N PRO A 145 16.75 1.38 -12.69
CA PRO A 145 18.19 1.20 -12.84
C PRO A 145 18.63 -0.18 -12.32
N GLU A 146 19.74 -0.68 -12.81
CA GLU A 146 20.28 -1.99 -12.43
C GLU A 146 20.57 -2.08 -10.92
N ALA A 147 21.03 -0.99 -10.33
CA ALA A 147 21.27 -0.89 -8.88
C ALA A 147 20.00 -1.04 -8.01
N CYS A 148 18.81 -0.92 -8.61
CA CYS A 148 17.54 -1.11 -7.88
C CYS A 148 17.26 -2.60 -7.72
N GLN A 149 17.40 -3.13 -6.50
CA GLN A 149 17.26 -4.56 -6.22
C GLN A 149 15.92 -4.95 -5.60
N SER A 150 15.19 -4.01 -5.03
CA SER A 150 13.91 -4.26 -4.34
C SER A 150 12.89 -3.18 -4.61
N GLY A 151 11.61 -3.50 -4.42
CA GLY A 151 10.51 -2.58 -4.56
C GLY A 151 9.55 -2.62 -3.38
N TYR A 152 8.81 -1.52 -3.18
CA TYR A 152 7.85 -1.38 -2.09
C TYR A 152 6.56 -0.74 -2.57
N SER A 153 5.44 -1.19 -1.99
CA SER A 153 4.11 -0.68 -2.30
C SER A 153 3.19 -0.83 -1.08
N THR A 154 1.88 -0.62 -1.28
CA THR A 154 0.86 -0.64 -0.21
C THR A 154 -0.33 -1.52 -0.55
N SER A 155 -0.17 -2.47 -1.48
CA SER A 155 -1.22 -3.41 -1.85
C SER A 155 -0.63 -4.70 -2.41
N ARG A 156 -1.01 -5.84 -1.83
CA ARG A 156 -0.47 -7.15 -2.18
C ARG A 156 -0.65 -7.51 -3.66
N THR A 157 -1.81 -7.22 -4.24
CA THR A 157 -2.04 -7.50 -5.67
C THR A 157 -1.16 -6.64 -6.57
N CYS A 158 -0.93 -5.37 -6.21
CA CYS A 158 0.04 -4.53 -6.93
C CYS A 158 1.46 -5.09 -6.79
N GLU A 159 1.87 -5.51 -5.59
CA GLU A 159 3.20 -6.09 -5.32
C GLU A 159 3.47 -7.33 -6.18
N ILE A 160 2.46 -8.22 -6.34
CA ILE A 160 2.55 -9.39 -7.21
C ILE A 160 2.82 -8.97 -8.66
N GLY A 161 2.00 -8.08 -9.22
CA GLY A 161 2.14 -7.62 -10.59
C GLY A 161 3.44 -6.87 -10.84
N LEU A 162 3.80 -5.96 -9.94
CA LEU A 162 5.05 -5.22 -9.99
C LEU A 162 6.27 -6.15 -9.96
N SER A 163 6.24 -7.18 -9.10
CA SER A 163 7.33 -8.17 -9.02
C SER A 163 7.47 -8.94 -10.32
N LEU A 164 6.35 -9.41 -10.88
CA LEU A 164 6.33 -10.20 -12.11
C LEU A 164 6.93 -9.43 -13.30
N HIS A 165 6.57 -8.15 -13.45
CA HIS A 165 6.95 -7.37 -14.63
C HIS A 165 8.24 -6.56 -14.48
N SER A 166 8.70 -6.32 -13.25
CA SER A 166 9.98 -5.62 -13.03
C SER A 166 11.19 -6.55 -12.98
N GLY A 167 10.98 -7.82 -12.62
CA GLY A 167 12.06 -8.73 -12.23
C GLY A 167 12.70 -8.35 -10.88
N ARG A 168 12.04 -7.50 -10.07
CA ARG A 168 12.44 -7.13 -8.71
C ARG A 168 11.34 -7.56 -7.74
N TYR A 169 11.71 -7.97 -6.53
CA TYR A 169 10.73 -8.38 -5.53
C TYR A 169 10.11 -7.16 -4.85
N TYR A 170 8.81 -6.95 -5.06
CA TYR A 170 8.03 -5.91 -4.38
C TYR A 170 7.34 -6.45 -3.14
N ARG A 171 7.36 -5.66 -2.07
CA ARG A 171 6.75 -5.98 -0.76
C ARG A 171 6.03 -4.77 -0.19
N SER A 172 5.27 -4.98 0.90
CA SER A 172 4.70 -3.89 1.68
C SER A 172 5.79 -2.96 2.21
N ILE A 173 5.50 -1.66 2.24
CA ILE A 173 6.38 -0.62 2.80
C ILE A 173 6.76 -0.91 4.27
N VAL A 174 5.94 -1.67 5.00
CA VAL A 174 6.22 -2.09 6.38
C VAL A 174 7.54 -2.83 6.49
N TYR A 175 7.85 -3.71 5.54
CA TYR A 175 9.12 -4.45 5.54
C TYR A 175 10.35 -3.55 5.35
N LEU A 176 10.20 -2.42 4.66
CA LEU A 176 11.29 -1.45 4.54
C LEU A 176 11.54 -0.77 5.89
N VAL A 177 10.48 -0.32 6.56
CA VAL A 177 10.56 0.31 7.88
C VAL A 177 11.13 -0.66 8.91
N ASP A 178 10.67 -1.91 8.93
CA ASP A 178 11.20 -2.96 9.81
C ASP A 178 12.71 -3.13 9.65
N ARG A 179 13.19 -3.28 8.42
CA ARG A 179 14.63 -3.41 8.12
C ARG A 179 15.48 -2.23 8.59
N CYS A 180 14.91 -1.01 8.53
CA CYS A 180 15.61 0.20 8.96
C CYS A 180 15.60 0.39 10.47
N SER A 181 14.58 -0.14 11.16
CA SER A 181 14.37 0.01 12.59
C SER A 181 15.00 -1.12 13.44
N GLN A 182 15.70 -2.06 12.80
CA GLN A 182 16.41 -3.14 13.51
C GLN A 182 17.45 -2.54 14.47
N PRO A 183 17.51 -2.97 15.75
CA PRO A 183 18.56 -2.56 16.64
C PRO A 183 19.92 -2.96 16.07
N ASN A 184 20.93 -2.12 16.28
CA ASN A 184 22.30 -2.50 15.95
C ASN A 184 22.64 -3.78 16.73
N THR A 185 22.71 -4.92 16.05
CA THR A 185 23.41 -6.10 16.57
C THR A 185 24.87 -5.75 16.60
N SER A 186 25.31 -5.25 17.76
CA SER A 186 26.71 -5.08 18.11
C SER A 186 27.38 -6.43 18.23
#